data_49940229a181f3cf85d12e8a7b7a69a3
#
_entry.id   49940229a181f3cf85d12e8a7b7a69a3
#
_cell.length_a   1.000
_cell.length_b   1.000
_cell.length_c   1.000
_cell.angle_alpha   90.00
_cell.angle_beta   90.00
_cell.angle_gamma   90.00
#
_symmetry.space_group_name_H-M   'P 1'
#
loop_
_entity.id
_entity.type
_entity.pdbx_description
1 polymer ?
#
loop_
_entity_poly.entity_id
_entity_poly.type
_entity_poly.pdbx_seq_one_letter_code
_entity_poly.pdbx_strand_id
1 'polypeptide(L)'
;VVPMWEKASNNVYDMLVGHEVGHALFTPNVDIASFKAPSSYINVIEDARIEKLIKRKFPGLCKSFFRGYWELHEQDFFEVQGLDSDEITLIDRINLYYKGSKDMVFADDEKVFVERTGNTETFEEVCELAEEIHAFMKEQKEKREQEKIDDTDFDMSSEMSNDIKKGSGESSGEDVEESEEESEGESSHPLFAVSYTHLRAHETAYH
;
A
#
# COMPACT_ATOMS: atom_id res chain seq x y z
N VAL A 1 -9.20 6.59 18.50
CA VAL A 1 -9.56 7.99 18.82
C VAL A 1 -9.59 8.77 17.53
N VAL A 2 -10.78 9.18 17.07
CA VAL A 2 -10.92 9.99 15.84
C VAL A 2 -10.22 11.33 16.07
N PRO A 3 -9.22 11.72 15.27
CA PRO A 3 -8.55 12.99 15.42
C PRO A 3 -9.55 14.13 15.20
N MET A 4 -9.51 15.14 16.05
CA MET A 4 -10.28 16.38 15.86
C MET A 4 -9.67 17.14 14.69
N TRP A 5 -10.19 16.91 13.51
CA TRP A 5 -9.79 17.64 12.32
C TRP A 5 -10.74 18.82 12.09
N GLU A 6 -10.26 20.03 12.33
CA GLU A 6 -11.07 21.26 12.24
C GLU A 6 -11.69 21.50 10.85
N LYS A 7 -11.13 20.89 9.81
CA LYS A 7 -11.62 21.01 8.43
C LYS A 7 -12.55 19.87 7.99
N ALA A 8 -12.78 18.87 8.86
CA ALA A 8 -13.64 17.75 8.51
C ALA A 8 -15.10 18.19 8.50
N SER A 9 -15.80 17.90 7.42
CA SER A 9 -17.25 18.02 7.35
C SER A 9 -17.94 16.97 8.25
N ASN A 10 -19.23 17.15 8.49
CA ASN A 10 -20.01 16.11 9.18
C ASN A 10 -19.99 14.78 8.44
N ASN A 11 -19.95 14.77 7.10
CA ASN A 11 -19.87 13.51 6.33
C ASN A 11 -18.54 12.79 6.55
N VAL A 12 -17.42 13.53 6.52
CA VAL A 12 -16.08 12.98 6.80
C VAL A 12 -16.03 12.47 8.23
N TYR A 13 -16.55 13.23 9.18
CA TYR A 13 -16.56 12.82 10.59
C TYR A 13 -17.40 11.55 10.82
N ASP A 14 -18.62 11.49 10.28
CA ASP A 14 -19.49 10.32 10.37
C ASP A 14 -18.85 9.08 9.72
N MET A 15 -18.16 9.27 8.59
CA MET A 15 -17.41 8.22 7.91
C MET A 15 -16.28 7.69 8.81
N LEU A 16 -15.44 8.58 9.36
CA LEU A 16 -14.34 8.20 10.24
C LEU A 16 -14.83 7.48 11.49
N VAL A 17 -15.89 7.98 12.14
CA VAL A 17 -16.51 7.28 13.28
C VAL A 17 -17.05 5.92 12.86
N GLY A 18 -17.70 5.82 11.71
CA GLY A 18 -18.21 4.55 11.19
C GLY A 18 -17.08 3.56 10.91
N HIS A 19 -15.95 4.01 10.38
CA HIS A 19 -14.75 3.22 10.17
C HIS A 19 -14.19 2.67 11.48
N GLU A 20 -13.97 3.52 12.49
CA GLU A 20 -13.47 3.13 13.81
C GLU A 20 -14.42 2.12 14.51
N VAL A 21 -15.73 2.33 14.40
CA VAL A 21 -16.73 1.38 14.91
C VAL A 21 -16.68 0.07 14.14
N GLY A 22 -16.36 0.10 12.85
CA GLY A 22 -16.13 -1.09 12.02
C GLY A 22 -14.99 -1.94 12.58
N HIS A 23 -13.84 -1.35 12.87
CA HIS A 23 -12.73 -2.04 13.52
C HIS A 23 -13.12 -2.58 14.89
N ALA A 24 -13.72 -1.76 15.74
CA ALA A 24 -14.14 -2.17 17.08
C ALA A 24 -15.10 -3.37 17.10
N LEU A 25 -15.90 -3.53 16.03
CA LEU A 25 -16.89 -4.62 15.94
C LEU A 25 -16.38 -5.87 15.24
N PHE A 26 -15.43 -5.73 14.31
CA PHE A 26 -15.12 -6.80 13.37
C PHE A 26 -13.64 -7.20 13.34
N THR A 27 -12.70 -6.33 13.75
CA THR A 27 -11.28 -6.67 13.79
C THR A 27 -10.97 -7.43 15.08
N PRO A 28 -10.42 -8.65 15.00
CA PRO A 28 -10.04 -9.40 16.19
C PRO A 28 -8.80 -8.78 16.86
N ASN A 29 -8.71 -8.92 18.17
CA ASN A 29 -7.52 -8.51 18.92
C ASN A 29 -6.45 -9.61 18.81
N VAL A 30 -5.63 -9.54 17.77
CA VAL A 30 -4.52 -10.47 17.49
C VAL A 30 -3.22 -9.71 17.29
N ASP A 31 -2.11 -10.38 17.55
CA ASP A 31 -0.78 -9.82 17.26
C ASP A 31 -0.50 -9.89 15.75
N ILE A 32 -0.57 -8.75 15.10
CA ILE A 32 -0.34 -8.63 13.65
C ILE A 32 1.12 -8.90 13.30
N ALA A 33 2.08 -8.69 14.20
CA ALA A 33 3.48 -8.95 13.96
C ALA A 33 3.80 -10.45 13.73
N SER A 34 2.86 -11.35 14.02
CA SER A 34 3.00 -12.78 13.75
C SER A 34 2.83 -13.18 12.27
N PHE A 35 2.30 -12.28 11.44
CA PHE A 35 2.05 -12.52 10.02
C PHE A 35 3.27 -12.12 9.17
N LYS A 36 3.42 -12.76 8.00
CA LYS A 36 4.55 -12.50 7.09
C LYS A 36 4.37 -11.24 6.24
N ALA A 37 3.14 -10.79 6.06
CA ALA A 37 2.89 -9.55 5.35
C ALA A 37 3.18 -8.34 6.25
N PRO A 38 3.65 -7.22 5.68
CA PRO A 38 3.70 -5.96 6.40
C PRO A 38 2.32 -5.56 6.95
N SER A 39 2.28 -4.99 8.14
CA SER A 39 1.02 -4.55 8.78
C SER A 39 0.22 -3.57 7.91
N SER A 40 0.91 -2.74 7.11
CA SER A 40 0.26 -1.84 6.15
C SER A 40 -0.62 -2.57 5.12
N TYR A 41 -0.18 -3.73 4.63
CA TYR A 41 -0.98 -4.54 3.69
C TYR A 41 -2.22 -5.12 4.36
N ILE A 42 -2.05 -5.68 5.56
CA ILE A 42 -3.16 -6.21 6.36
C ILE A 42 -4.19 -5.10 6.62
N ASN A 43 -3.74 -3.91 7.00
CA ASN A 43 -4.60 -2.77 7.27
C ASN A 43 -5.45 -2.36 6.07
N VAL A 44 -4.85 -2.24 4.89
CA VAL A 44 -5.58 -1.85 3.67
C VAL A 44 -6.71 -2.84 3.35
N ILE A 45 -6.44 -4.15 3.46
CA ILE A 45 -7.44 -5.16 3.13
C ILE A 45 -8.49 -5.26 4.25
N GLU A 46 -8.07 -5.12 5.50
CA GLU A 46 -8.97 -5.08 6.65
C GLU A 46 -9.91 -3.88 6.59
N ASP A 47 -9.42 -2.69 6.22
CA ASP A 47 -10.24 -1.51 6.00
C ASP A 47 -11.37 -1.79 4.99
N ALA A 48 -11.03 -2.39 3.85
CA ALA A 48 -12.03 -2.75 2.84
C ALA A 48 -13.07 -3.74 3.39
N ARG A 49 -12.63 -4.73 4.19
CA ARG A 49 -13.50 -5.73 4.81
C ARG A 49 -14.42 -5.10 5.86
N ILE A 50 -13.87 -4.37 6.83
CA ILE A 50 -14.67 -3.80 7.93
C ILE A 50 -15.65 -2.75 7.43
N GLU A 51 -15.27 -1.95 6.43
CA GLU A 51 -16.17 -0.99 5.81
C GLU A 51 -17.32 -1.66 5.06
N LYS A 52 -17.07 -2.79 4.40
CA LYS A 52 -18.13 -3.60 3.83
C LYS A 52 -19.09 -4.12 4.90
N LEU A 53 -18.56 -4.67 5.99
CA LEU A 53 -19.35 -5.26 7.07
C LEU A 53 -20.14 -4.19 7.82
N ILE A 54 -19.56 -3.03 8.13
CA ILE A 54 -20.27 -1.95 8.83
C ILE A 54 -21.39 -1.36 7.97
N LYS A 55 -21.16 -1.21 6.66
CA LYS A 55 -22.18 -0.76 5.70
C LYS A 55 -23.32 -1.76 5.54
N ARG A 56 -23.04 -3.07 5.61
CA ARG A 56 -24.09 -4.12 5.67
C ARG A 56 -24.91 -4.05 6.94
N LYS A 57 -24.26 -3.84 8.09
CA LYS A 57 -24.90 -3.77 9.41
C LYS A 57 -25.71 -2.49 9.57
N PHE A 58 -25.21 -1.37 9.08
CA PHE A 58 -25.81 -0.05 9.18
C PHE A 58 -25.89 0.63 7.81
N PRO A 59 -26.86 0.27 6.97
CA PRO A 59 -26.95 0.78 5.60
C PRO A 59 -27.01 2.31 5.48
N GLY A 60 -27.46 3.01 6.51
CA GLY A 60 -27.47 4.48 6.57
C GLY A 60 -26.09 5.11 6.44
N LEU A 61 -25.02 4.39 6.83
CA LEU A 61 -23.64 4.85 6.72
C LEU A 61 -23.13 4.88 5.28
N CYS A 62 -23.72 4.13 4.35
CA CYS A 62 -23.29 4.10 2.95
C CYS A 62 -23.17 5.52 2.36
N LYS A 63 -24.10 6.40 2.70
CA LYS A 63 -24.12 7.77 2.21
C LYS A 63 -23.00 8.62 2.83
N SER A 64 -22.72 8.46 4.13
CA SER A 64 -21.63 9.16 4.81
C SER A 64 -20.28 8.70 4.28
N PHE A 65 -20.08 7.40 4.08
CA PHE A 65 -18.86 6.86 3.46
C PHE A 65 -18.65 7.41 2.04
N PHE A 66 -19.68 7.36 1.19
CA PHE A 66 -19.58 7.88 -0.16
C PHE A 66 -19.21 9.36 -0.19
N ARG A 67 -19.92 10.20 0.60
CA ARG A 67 -19.68 11.64 0.64
C ARG A 67 -18.36 11.99 1.31
N GLY A 68 -18.02 11.31 2.40
CA GLY A 68 -16.78 11.54 3.12
C GLY A 68 -15.56 11.27 2.25
N TYR A 69 -15.52 10.15 1.53
CA TYR A 69 -14.43 9.86 0.61
C TYR A 69 -14.41 10.81 -0.59
N TRP A 70 -15.58 11.18 -1.14
CA TRP A 70 -15.67 12.19 -2.19
C TRP A 70 -15.03 13.51 -1.76
N GLU A 71 -15.35 14.01 -0.57
CA GLU A 71 -14.80 15.25 -0.03
C GLU A 71 -13.28 15.15 0.20
N LEU A 72 -12.76 13.98 0.63
CA LEU A 72 -11.33 13.75 0.78
C LEU A 72 -10.61 13.77 -0.58
N HIS A 73 -11.19 13.17 -1.61
CA HIS A 73 -10.64 13.22 -2.98
C HIS A 73 -10.63 14.63 -3.55
N GLU A 74 -11.70 15.41 -3.35
CA GLU A 74 -11.75 16.80 -3.82
C GLU A 74 -10.68 17.69 -3.16
N GLN A 75 -10.27 17.36 -1.93
CA GLN A 75 -9.21 18.07 -1.19
C GLN A 75 -7.80 17.52 -1.47
N ASP A 76 -7.68 16.59 -2.40
CA ASP A 76 -6.43 15.84 -2.66
C ASP A 76 -5.77 15.30 -1.37
N PHE A 77 -6.60 14.81 -0.45
CA PHE A 77 -6.13 14.29 0.83
C PHE A 77 -5.16 13.11 0.65
N PHE A 78 -5.33 12.35 -0.41
CA PHE A 78 -4.49 11.20 -0.72
C PHE A 78 -3.24 11.57 -1.56
N GLU A 79 -3.06 12.84 -1.92
CA GLU A 79 -1.92 13.36 -2.69
C GLU A 79 -1.63 12.58 -3.99
N VAL A 80 -2.69 12.18 -4.69
CA VAL A 80 -2.61 11.38 -5.92
C VAL A 80 -2.92 12.16 -7.19
N GLN A 81 -3.25 13.45 -7.07
CA GLN A 81 -3.53 14.27 -8.24
C GLN A 81 -2.27 14.43 -9.11
N GLY A 82 -2.40 13.99 -10.35
CA GLY A 82 -1.31 14.09 -11.34
C GLY A 82 -0.36 12.90 -11.35
N LEU A 83 -0.57 11.88 -10.52
CA LEU A 83 0.17 10.63 -10.59
C LEU A 83 -0.47 9.67 -11.59
N ASP A 84 0.35 9.01 -12.40
CA ASP A 84 -0.10 7.91 -13.22
C ASP A 84 -0.27 6.64 -12.36
N SER A 85 -1.20 5.76 -12.75
CA SER A 85 -1.47 4.51 -12.01
C SER A 85 -0.22 3.65 -11.82
N ASP A 86 0.75 3.72 -12.73
CA ASP A 86 2.00 2.96 -12.66
C ASP A 86 2.99 3.49 -11.61
N GLU A 87 2.79 4.72 -11.15
CA GLU A 87 3.57 5.34 -10.06
C GLU A 87 3.03 4.97 -8.68
N ILE A 88 1.80 4.44 -8.63
CA ILE A 88 1.12 4.05 -7.40
C ILE A 88 1.24 2.53 -7.23
N THR A 89 1.66 2.08 -6.06
CA THR A 89 1.80 0.64 -5.79
C THR A 89 0.46 -0.09 -5.87
N LEU A 90 0.47 -1.41 -6.15
CA LEU A 90 -0.76 -2.21 -6.24
C LEU A 90 -1.60 -2.10 -4.96
N ILE A 91 -0.98 -2.18 -3.79
CA ILE A 91 -1.71 -2.12 -2.52
C ILE A 91 -2.35 -0.75 -2.29
N ASP A 92 -1.68 0.35 -2.70
CA ASP A 92 -2.24 1.70 -2.62
C ASP A 92 -3.37 1.91 -3.61
N ARG A 93 -3.25 1.37 -4.85
CA ARG A 93 -4.33 1.40 -5.83
C ARG A 93 -5.56 0.63 -5.34
N ILE A 94 -5.38 -0.52 -4.68
CA ILE A 94 -6.46 -1.26 -4.03
C ILE A 94 -7.11 -0.41 -2.93
N ASN A 95 -6.31 0.22 -2.06
CA ASN A 95 -6.81 1.11 -1.02
C ASN A 95 -7.67 2.23 -1.60
N LEU A 96 -7.15 2.97 -2.57
CA LEU A 96 -7.85 4.07 -3.25
C LEU A 96 -9.13 3.59 -3.92
N TYR A 97 -9.10 2.43 -4.60
CA TYR A 97 -10.27 1.86 -5.25
C TYR A 97 -11.41 1.60 -4.28
N TYR A 98 -11.12 1.06 -3.09
CA TYR A 98 -12.13 0.81 -2.05
C TYR A 98 -12.54 2.09 -1.32
N LYS A 99 -11.70 3.13 -1.31
CA LYS A 99 -11.98 4.47 -0.80
C LYS A 99 -12.58 5.43 -1.85
N GLY A 100 -13.08 4.90 -2.97
CA GLY A 100 -13.93 5.66 -3.91
C GLY A 100 -13.33 5.94 -5.28
N SER A 101 -12.01 5.83 -5.49
CA SER A 101 -11.34 6.04 -6.79
C SER A 101 -11.55 4.83 -7.72
N LYS A 102 -12.72 4.74 -8.32
CA LYS A 102 -13.10 3.61 -9.19
C LYS A 102 -12.45 3.63 -10.57
N ASP A 103 -11.73 4.67 -10.90
CA ASP A 103 -10.96 4.89 -12.12
C ASP A 103 -9.53 4.33 -12.06
N MET A 104 -9.11 3.78 -10.91
CA MET A 104 -7.81 3.10 -10.78
C MET A 104 -7.68 1.96 -11.79
N VAL A 105 -6.55 1.95 -12.52
CA VAL A 105 -6.25 0.95 -13.55
C VAL A 105 -5.49 -0.22 -12.92
N PHE A 106 -5.87 -1.44 -13.28
CA PHE A 106 -5.24 -2.68 -12.82
C PHE A 106 -4.91 -3.58 -14.01
N ALA A 107 -3.72 -4.18 -14.00
CA ALA A 107 -3.34 -5.21 -14.96
C ALA A 107 -4.21 -6.46 -14.78
N ASP A 108 -4.24 -7.33 -15.79
CA ASP A 108 -5.13 -8.49 -15.76
C ASP A 108 -4.81 -9.47 -14.64
N ASP A 109 -3.53 -9.63 -14.29
CA ASP A 109 -3.05 -10.43 -13.17
C ASP A 109 -3.28 -9.78 -11.79
N GLU A 110 -3.46 -8.45 -11.75
CA GLU A 110 -3.77 -7.71 -10.52
C GLU A 110 -5.27 -7.73 -10.18
N LYS A 111 -6.14 -7.86 -11.17
CA LYS A 111 -7.61 -7.81 -10.99
C LYS A 111 -8.14 -8.84 -10.01
N VAL A 112 -7.50 -10.00 -9.95
CA VAL A 112 -7.87 -11.07 -9.00
C VAL A 112 -7.71 -10.61 -7.54
N PHE A 113 -6.69 -9.84 -7.22
CA PHE A 113 -6.47 -9.30 -5.88
C PHE A 113 -7.53 -8.26 -5.51
N VAL A 114 -7.90 -7.39 -6.46
CA VAL A 114 -8.97 -6.40 -6.26
C VAL A 114 -10.30 -7.10 -5.97
N GLU A 115 -10.66 -8.11 -6.76
CA GLU A 115 -11.89 -8.86 -6.56
C GLU A 115 -11.90 -9.61 -5.23
N ARG A 116 -10.80 -10.28 -4.88
CA ARG A 116 -10.66 -11.01 -3.61
C ARG A 116 -10.75 -10.08 -2.41
N THR A 117 -10.14 -8.88 -2.47
CA THR A 117 -10.25 -7.86 -1.42
C THR A 117 -11.73 -7.52 -1.16
N GLY A 118 -12.54 -7.32 -2.19
CA GLY A 118 -13.97 -7.08 -2.05
C GLY A 118 -14.76 -8.25 -1.47
N ASN A 119 -14.26 -9.47 -1.62
CA ASN A 119 -14.93 -10.70 -1.20
C ASN A 119 -14.49 -11.21 0.19
N THR A 120 -13.42 -10.66 0.81
CA THR A 120 -12.98 -11.08 2.15
C THR A 120 -14.10 -10.92 3.19
N GLU A 121 -14.37 -11.96 3.95
CA GLU A 121 -15.39 -11.96 5.03
C GLU A 121 -14.74 -12.16 6.41
N THR A 122 -13.62 -12.88 6.48
CA THR A 122 -12.91 -13.18 7.73
C THR A 122 -11.56 -12.47 7.80
N PHE A 123 -11.02 -12.31 9.01
CA PHE A 123 -9.72 -11.69 9.22
C PHE A 123 -8.58 -12.61 8.74
N GLU A 124 -8.76 -13.92 8.82
CA GLU A 124 -7.82 -14.91 8.28
C GLU A 124 -7.65 -14.73 6.76
N GLU A 125 -8.75 -14.56 6.03
CA GLU A 125 -8.71 -14.28 4.57
C GLU A 125 -7.98 -12.97 4.27
N VAL A 126 -8.10 -11.95 5.14
CA VAL A 126 -7.35 -10.69 5.02
C VAL A 126 -5.85 -10.93 5.12
N CYS A 127 -5.40 -11.69 6.13
CA CYS A 127 -4.00 -11.98 6.35
C CYS A 127 -3.39 -12.81 5.21
N GLU A 128 -4.09 -13.86 4.77
CA GLU A 128 -3.67 -14.70 3.64
C GLU A 128 -3.54 -13.86 2.35
N LEU A 129 -4.53 -13.03 2.06
CA LEU A 129 -4.51 -12.18 0.88
C LEU A 129 -3.40 -11.12 0.95
N ALA A 130 -3.15 -10.54 2.12
CA ALA A 130 -2.05 -9.60 2.33
C ALA A 130 -0.68 -10.25 2.07
N GLU A 131 -0.45 -11.48 2.54
CA GLU A 131 0.78 -12.23 2.27
C GLU A 131 0.94 -12.51 0.77
N GLU A 132 -0.13 -12.89 0.07
CA GLU A 132 -0.09 -13.15 -1.36
C GLU A 132 0.21 -11.88 -2.18
N ILE A 133 -0.44 -10.75 -1.87
CA ILE A 133 -0.18 -9.47 -2.56
C ILE A 133 1.26 -9.02 -2.30
N HIS A 134 1.74 -9.13 -1.07
CA HIS A 134 3.12 -8.78 -0.74
C HIS A 134 4.13 -9.62 -1.52
N ALA A 135 3.92 -10.96 -1.58
CA ALA A 135 4.77 -11.85 -2.35
C ALA A 135 4.74 -11.53 -3.86
N PHE A 136 3.56 -11.27 -4.41
CA PHE A 136 3.39 -10.87 -5.81
C PHE A 136 4.14 -9.57 -6.12
N MET A 137 4.01 -8.55 -5.28
CA MET A 137 4.69 -7.27 -5.51
C MET A 137 6.21 -7.41 -5.40
N LYS A 138 6.71 -8.25 -4.48
CA LYS A 138 8.13 -8.55 -4.36
C LYS A 138 8.66 -9.22 -5.63
N GLU A 139 7.96 -10.22 -6.14
CA GLU A 139 8.34 -10.90 -7.41
C GLU A 139 8.33 -9.93 -8.60
N GLN A 140 7.35 -9.02 -8.69
CA GLN A 140 7.29 -8.01 -9.73
C GLN A 140 8.46 -7.03 -9.64
N LYS A 141 8.85 -6.63 -8.43
CA LYS A 141 10.01 -5.76 -8.21
C LYS A 141 11.30 -6.43 -8.65
N GLU A 142 11.53 -7.68 -8.23
CA GLU A 142 12.71 -8.46 -8.61
C GLU A 142 12.81 -8.63 -10.15
N LYS A 143 11.70 -8.91 -10.84
CA LYS A 143 11.66 -8.99 -12.30
C LYS A 143 12.04 -7.68 -12.98
N ARG A 144 11.49 -6.56 -12.51
CA ARG A 144 11.83 -5.23 -13.06
C ARG A 144 13.30 -4.84 -12.85
N GLU A 145 13.88 -5.24 -11.72
CA GLU A 145 15.29 -5.01 -11.43
C GLU A 145 16.19 -5.86 -12.34
N GLN A 146 15.82 -7.13 -12.58
CA GLN A 146 16.54 -8.01 -13.49
C GLN A 146 16.50 -7.51 -14.94
N GLU A 147 15.35 -7.08 -15.43
CA GLU A 147 15.19 -6.53 -16.78
C GLU A 147 16.06 -5.28 -16.98
N LYS A 148 16.20 -4.42 -15.98
CA LYS A 148 17.07 -3.24 -16.04
C LYS A 148 18.56 -3.61 -16.12
N ILE A 149 18.99 -4.68 -15.46
CA ILE A 149 20.37 -5.17 -15.52
C ILE A 149 20.68 -5.71 -16.91
N ASP A 150 19.78 -6.53 -17.46
CA ASP A 150 19.95 -7.13 -18.79
C ASP A 150 20.01 -6.05 -19.90
N ASP A 151 19.20 -4.98 -19.81
CA ASP A 151 19.23 -3.86 -20.75
C ASP A 151 20.54 -3.05 -20.68
N THR A 152 21.10 -2.87 -19.49
CA THR A 152 22.38 -2.16 -19.32
C THR A 152 23.58 -2.97 -19.83
N ASP A 153 23.58 -4.28 -19.67
CA ASP A 153 24.63 -5.16 -20.20
C ASP A 153 24.60 -5.23 -21.75
N PHE A 154 23.41 -5.10 -22.35
CA PHE A 154 23.27 -5.07 -23.80
C PHE A 154 23.82 -3.78 -24.41
N ASP A 155 23.64 -2.65 -23.78
CA ASP A 155 24.12 -1.34 -24.27
C ASP A 155 25.67 -1.24 -24.18
N MET A 156 26.28 -1.74 -23.08
CA MET A 156 27.74 -1.78 -22.93
C MET A 156 28.41 -2.73 -23.91
N SER A 157 27.75 -3.79 -24.39
CA SER A 157 28.31 -4.73 -25.37
C SER A 157 28.34 -4.15 -26.79
N SER A 158 27.50 -3.18 -27.10
CA SER A 158 27.44 -2.52 -28.41
C SER A 158 28.50 -1.43 -28.58
N GLU A 159 28.99 -0.81 -27.50
CA GLU A 159 30.07 0.20 -27.59
C GLU A 159 31.48 -0.40 -27.59
N MET A 160 31.67 -1.65 -27.14
CA MET A 160 33.01 -2.29 -27.11
C MET A 160 33.51 -2.82 -28.44
N SER A 161 32.82 -2.58 -29.56
CA SER A 161 33.26 -3.05 -30.89
C SER A 161 34.18 -2.07 -31.65
N ASN A 162 34.48 -0.89 -31.14
CA ASN A 162 35.15 0.16 -31.93
C ASN A 162 36.43 0.79 -31.38
N ASP A 163 37.06 0.29 -30.31
CA ASP A 163 38.37 0.83 -29.93
C ASP A 163 39.31 -0.22 -29.31
N ILE A 164 39.95 -0.99 -30.18
CA ILE A 164 41.23 -1.64 -29.85
C ILE A 164 42.35 -0.77 -30.35
N LYS A 165 42.91 0.11 -29.54
CA LYS A 165 44.34 0.46 -29.53
C LYS A 165 44.79 1.28 -28.33
N LYS A 166 45.68 0.62 -27.53
CA LYS A 166 46.77 1.21 -26.75
C LYS A 166 46.49 1.88 -25.40
N GLY A 167 47.06 1.29 -24.36
CA GLY A 167 47.57 2.04 -23.22
C GLY A 167 47.60 1.22 -21.92
N SER A 168 48.79 0.68 -21.59
CA SER A 168 49.11 0.09 -20.28
C SER A 168 49.10 1.12 -19.17
N GLY A 169 48.63 0.76 -17.97
CA GLY A 169 48.77 1.54 -16.74
C GLY A 169 48.21 0.82 -15.53
N GLU A 170 49.10 0.33 -14.64
CA GLU A 170 48.83 -0.21 -13.33
C GLU A 170 48.19 0.82 -12.43
N SER A 171 47.24 0.41 -11.54
CA SER A 171 47.29 0.73 -10.10
C SER A 171 46.12 0.15 -9.31
N SER A 172 46.49 -0.69 -8.37
CA SER A 172 46.05 -0.86 -6.96
C SER A 172 44.55 -0.80 -6.61
N GLY A 173 44.13 -1.88 -5.96
CA GLY A 173 42.84 -2.08 -5.32
C GLY A 173 42.64 -1.20 -4.09
N GLU A 174 41.38 -0.99 -3.80
CA GLU A 174 40.87 -0.75 -2.45
C GLU A 174 39.53 -1.49 -2.32
N ASP A 175 39.53 -2.44 -1.40
CA ASP A 175 38.33 -3.14 -0.93
C ASP A 175 37.39 -2.14 -0.26
N VAL A 176 36.18 -1.99 -0.78
CA VAL A 176 35.09 -1.34 -0.06
C VAL A 176 34.10 -2.44 0.33
N GLU A 177 34.12 -2.78 1.62
CA GLU A 177 33.05 -3.58 2.24
C GLU A 177 31.75 -2.79 2.15
N GLU A 178 30.83 -3.27 1.32
CA GLU A 178 29.45 -2.77 1.22
C GLU A 178 28.64 -3.40 2.34
N SER A 179 28.44 -2.65 3.42
CA SER A 179 27.49 -3.00 4.46
C SER A 179 26.08 -2.79 3.91
N GLU A 180 25.36 -3.88 3.64
CA GLU A 180 23.93 -3.87 3.39
C GLU A 180 23.19 -3.44 4.66
N GLU A 181 22.95 -2.15 4.82
CA GLU A 181 21.87 -1.68 5.67
C GLU A 181 20.58 -1.77 4.85
N GLU A 182 19.77 -2.78 5.14
CA GLU A 182 18.37 -2.81 4.76
C GLU A 182 17.66 -1.61 5.42
N SER A 183 17.68 -0.46 4.78
CA SER A 183 16.76 0.62 5.11
C SER A 183 15.40 0.20 4.55
N GLU A 184 14.55 -0.38 5.39
CA GLU A 184 13.12 -0.38 5.16
C GLU A 184 12.72 1.08 4.97
N GLY A 185 12.60 1.49 3.70
CA GLY A 185 12.07 2.78 3.31
C GLY A 185 10.62 2.84 3.77
N GLU A 186 10.40 3.34 4.97
CA GLU A 186 9.11 3.73 5.48
C GLU A 186 8.57 4.77 4.48
N SER A 187 7.72 4.31 3.55
CA SER A 187 7.03 5.19 2.62
C SER A 187 6.18 6.13 3.45
N SER A 188 6.65 7.34 3.64
CA SER A 188 5.94 8.42 4.34
C SER A 188 4.77 8.97 3.51
N HIS A 189 4.14 8.12 2.70
CA HIS A 189 3.00 8.51 1.87
C HIS A 189 1.75 8.63 2.75
N PRO A 190 0.99 9.75 2.68
CA PRO A 190 -0.19 9.99 3.51
C PRO A 190 -1.32 8.97 3.33
N LEU A 191 -1.29 8.16 2.28
CA LEU A 191 -2.20 7.03 2.06
C LEU A 191 -2.18 6.03 3.22
N PHE A 192 -1.04 5.88 3.92
CA PHE A 192 -0.90 5.01 5.09
C PHE A 192 -1.24 5.71 6.41
N ALA A 193 -1.25 7.05 6.46
CA ALA A 193 -1.39 7.79 7.72
C ALA A 193 -2.76 7.56 8.39
N VAL A 194 -3.83 7.36 7.63
CA VAL A 194 -5.18 7.14 8.17
C VAL A 194 -5.32 5.73 8.75
N SER A 195 -4.68 4.72 8.13
CA SER A 195 -4.69 3.33 8.62
C SER A 195 -3.69 3.07 9.75
N TYR A 196 -2.50 3.71 9.69
CA TYR A 196 -1.41 3.44 10.64
C TYR A 196 -1.66 4.02 12.04
N THR A 197 -2.35 5.16 12.15
CA THR A 197 -2.66 5.76 13.45
C THR A 197 -3.64 4.93 14.27
N HIS A 198 -4.41 4.06 13.62
CA HIS A 198 -5.42 3.24 14.27
C HIS A 198 -4.82 2.08 15.08
N LEU A 199 -3.89 1.32 14.51
CA LEU A 199 -3.25 0.18 15.20
C LEU A 199 -2.43 0.62 16.42
N ARG A 200 -1.76 1.78 16.35
CA ARG A 200 -0.98 2.31 17.47
C ARG A 200 -1.85 2.77 18.65
N ALA A 201 -3.11 3.15 18.41
CA ALA A 201 -4.03 3.51 19.47
C ALA A 201 -4.52 2.29 20.30
N HIS A 202 -4.54 1.10 19.70
CA HIS A 202 -4.87 -0.14 20.41
C HIS A 202 -3.76 -0.63 21.34
N GLU A 203 -2.49 -0.41 21.00
CA GLU A 203 -1.36 -0.81 21.85
C GLU A 203 -1.22 0.05 23.14
N THR A 204 -1.69 1.30 23.12
CA THR A 204 -1.53 2.21 24.28
C THR A 204 -2.70 2.22 25.24
N ALA A 205 -3.81 1.55 24.95
CA ALA A 205 -5.01 1.55 25.78
C ALA A 205 -5.01 0.52 26.94
N TYR A 206 -3.96 -0.30 27.07
CA TYR A 206 -3.85 -1.38 28.07
C TYR A 206 -2.59 -1.30 28.94
N HIS A 207 -2.09 -0.09 29.21
CA HIS A 207 -1.08 0.12 30.27
C HIS A 207 -1.56 1.12 31.32
#